data_32ee2e07d05d5713b86a40646a79c0c7
#
_entry.id   32ee2e07d05d5713b86a40646a79c0c7
#
_cell.length_a   1.000
_cell.length_b   1.000
_cell.length_c   1.000
_cell.angle_alpha   90.00
_cell.angle_beta   90.00
_cell.angle_gamma   90.00
#
_symmetry.space_group_name_H-M   'P 1'
#
loop_
_entity.id
_entity.type
_entity.pdbx_description
1 polymer ?
#
loop_
_entity_poly.entity_id
_entity_poly.type
_entity_poly.pdbx_seq_one_letter_code
_entity_poly.pdbx_strand_id
1 'polypeptide(L)'
;MGRGKLAHVSQTRVQRSYEPDLDAEQEVDLRSLWNRIAARWWLLVLGIVLGAVAGYLLALGGGQVYRATALMVLAQPFSPGGGSPVLAFLTNPRAVSEIINSEAALRQAANSSKIPVDALRSNVSTATVGASGAGARVVGAPLVTITVLGSQPRKVELAANRLARVVVARTTTEYVETKIRTFKQQLASAQEQLDSLVPRITALEVAIRQPNLEPLEALVLISSLDNQQQRRGQLLNLQAGIQQQLALAESVERAQIIQPAVAAKTTAQSTRNAALVGALVGLLLAVAAALAADPFLARRHGATA
;
A
#
# COMPACT_ATOMS: atom_id res chain seq x y z
N MET A 1 23.02 -99.78 60.13
CA MET A 1 21.87 -99.15 60.82
C MET A 1 22.04 -97.63 60.62
N GLY A 2 21.31 -96.93 59.95
CA GLY A 2 20.05 -96.35 59.94
C GLY A 2 19.88 -95.36 58.85
N ARG A 3 18.86 -95.54 58.13
CA ARG A 3 17.87 -94.63 57.51
C ARG A 3 18.27 -93.11 57.47
N GLY A 4 18.42 -92.43 56.36
CA GLY A 4 17.35 -92.17 55.38
C GLY A 4 16.62 -90.88 55.71
N LYS A 5 16.78 -89.84 54.97
CA LYS A 5 15.65 -88.94 54.65
C LYS A 5 16.00 -88.07 53.44
N LEU A 6 15.21 -88.23 52.40
CA LEU A 6 15.12 -87.37 51.26
C LEU A 6 14.58 -85.97 51.66
N ALA A 7 15.28 -84.93 51.27
CA ALA A 7 14.76 -83.54 51.32
C ALA A 7 14.41 -83.07 49.89
N HIS A 8 13.15 -82.88 49.73
CA HIS A 8 12.52 -82.24 48.51
C HIS A 8 13.05 -80.82 48.34
N VAL A 9 13.74 -80.53 47.25
CA VAL A 9 14.05 -79.15 46.84
C VAL A 9 12.93 -78.67 45.94
N SER A 10 12.10 -77.77 46.44
CA SER A 10 11.11 -77.05 45.71
C SER A 10 11.77 -76.01 44.79
N GLN A 11 11.71 -76.23 43.51
CA GLN A 11 12.09 -75.22 42.53
C GLN A 11 11.05 -74.09 42.47
N THR A 12 11.38 -72.97 43.05
CA THR A 12 10.65 -71.75 42.93
C THR A 12 10.91 -71.16 41.50
N ARG A 13 9.93 -71.30 40.63
CA ARG A 13 9.93 -70.73 39.28
C ARG A 13 9.74 -69.20 39.46
N VAL A 14 10.84 -68.43 39.28
CA VAL A 14 10.82 -67.02 39.25
C VAL A 14 10.14 -66.63 37.89
N GLN A 15 8.88 -66.19 37.96
CA GLN A 15 8.18 -65.57 36.90
C GLN A 15 8.81 -64.18 36.67
N ARG A 16 9.69 -64.02 35.67
CA ARG A 16 10.10 -62.70 35.17
C ARG A 16 8.84 -62.03 34.56
N SER A 17 8.33 -61.05 35.26
CA SER A 17 7.42 -60.11 34.69
C SER A 17 8.12 -59.40 33.51
N TYR A 18 7.58 -59.59 32.32
CA TYR A 18 7.97 -58.85 31.12
C TYR A 18 7.44 -57.42 31.29
N GLU A 19 8.27 -56.52 31.81
CA GLU A 19 8.02 -55.09 31.68
C GLU A 19 8.25 -54.75 30.21
N PRO A 20 7.25 -54.19 29.51
CA PRO A 20 7.48 -53.66 28.16
C PRO A 20 8.44 -52.48 28.30
N ASP A 21 9.60 -52.61 27.69
CA ASP A 21 10.62 -51.57 27.57
C ASP A 21 10.03 -50.40 26.74
N LEU A 22 9.49 -49.39 27.44
CA LEU A 22 8.89 -48.22 26.85
C LEU A 22 9.93 -47.25 26.28
N ASP A 23 11.21 -47.49 26.53
CA ASP A 23 12.36 -46.71 26.06
C ASP A 23 13.08 -47.34 24.85
N ALA A 24 12.48 -48.32 24.20
CA ALA A 24 12.93 -48.70 22.85
C ALA A 24 12.60 -47.53 21.89
N GLU A 25 13.34 -46.42 22.02
CA GLU A 25 13.44 -45.43 20.98
C GLU A 25 13.74 -46.18 19.69
N GLN A 26 12.76 -46.17 18.75
CA GLN A 26 13.01 -46.68 17.40
C GLN A 26 14.09 -45.78 16.81
N GLU A 27 15.35 -46.15 16.99
CA GLU A 27 16.46 -45.57 16.27
C GLU A 27 16.11 -45.68 14.78
N VAL A 28 15.64 -44.58 14.21
CA VAL A 28 15.40 -44.49 12.77
C VAL A 28 16.77 -44.62 12.12
N ASP A 29 17.09 -45.81 11.64
CA ASP A 29 18.34 -46.09 10.97
C ASP A 29 18.42 -45.28 9.66
N LEU A 30 18.93 -44.05 9.82
CA LEU A 30 19.10 -43.07 8.74
C LEU A 30 19.93 -43.64 7.59
N ARG A 31 20.80 -44.61 7.88
CA ARG A 31 21.66 -45.26 6.87
C ARG A 31 20.85 -46.22 5.99
N SER A 32 19.89 -46.93 6.57
CA SER A 32 18.97 -47.79 5.82
C SER A 32 18.02 -46.98 4.94
N LEU A 33 17.52 -45.84 5.47
CA LEU A 33 16.70 -44.90 4.66
C LEU A 33 17.48 -44.31 3.49
N TRP A 34 18.74 -43.93 3.71
CA TRP A 34 19.60 -43.40 2.66
C TRP A 34 19.84 -44.41 1.54
N ASN A 35 20.16 -45.66 1.88
CA ASN A 35 20.36 -46.72 0.92
C ASN A 35 19.10 -47.04 0.11
N ARG A 36 17.92 -46.96 0.70
CA ARG A 36 16.62 -47.15 0.03
C ARG A 36 16.33 -46.02 -0.95
N ILE A 37 16.62 -44.79 -0.57
CA ILE A 37 16.47 -43.61 -1.45
C ILE A 37 17.50 -43.68 -2.58
N ALA A 38 18.75 -44.01 -2.29
CA ALA A 38 19.82 -44.12 -3.28
C ALA A 38 19.58 -45.23 -4.31
N ALA A 39 18.99 -46.35 -3.90
CA ALA A 39 18.62 -47.44 -4.83
C ALA A 39 17.55 -47.03 -5.86
N ARG A 40 16.80 -45.95 -5.58
CA ARG A 40 15.68 -45.45 -6.41
C ARG A 40 15.85 -44.00 -6.84
N TRP A 41 17.11 -43.57 -6.95
CA TRP A 41 17.43 -42.18 -7.33
C TRP A 41 16.70 -41.68 -8.59
N TRP A 42 16.43 -42.62 -9.53
CA TRP A 42 15.69 -42.28 -10.75
C TRP A 42 14.24 -41.78 -10.47
N LEU A 43 13.56 -42.27 -9.40
CA LEU A 43 12.25 -41.76 -8.99
C LEU A 43 12.34 -40.33 -8.51
N LEU A 44 13.42 -39.94 -7.83
CA LEU A 44 13.65 -38.58 -7.38
C LEU A 44 13.83 -37.65 -8.59
N VAL A 45 14.68 -38.08 -9.55
CA VAL A 45 14.88 -37.30 -10.79
C VAL A 45 13.57 -37.15 -11.57
N LEU A 46 12.82 -38.25 -11.71
CA LEU A 46 11.51 -38.20 -12.37
C LEU A 46 10.53 -37.28 -11.67
N GLY A 47 10.47 -37.33 -10.33
CA GLY A 47 9.61 -36.43 -9.53
C GLY A 47 9.99 -34.98 -9.68
N ILE A 48 11.28 -34.64 -9.66
CA ILE A 48 11.79 -33.30 -9.90
C ILE A 48 11.39 -32.79 -11.29
N VAL A 49 11.61 -33.61 -12.32
CA VAL A 49 11.30 -33.23 -13.71
C VAL A 49 9.80 -33.05 -13.91
N LEU A 50 8.97 -33.98 -13.45
CA LEU A 50 7.52 -33.90 -13.56
C LEU A 50 6.97 -32.72 -12.74
N GLY A 51 7.48 -32.50 -11.53
CA GLY A 51 7.14 -31.37 -10.70
C GLY A 51 7.52 -30.03 -11.35
N ALA A 52 8.74 -29.94 -11.91
CA ALA A 52 9.19 -28.74 -12.62
C ALA A 52 8.33 -28.44 -13.85
N VAL A 53 8.02 -29.46 -14.65
CA VAL A 53 7.16 -29.34 -15.86
C VAL A 53 5.74 -28.93 -15.45
N ALA A 54 5.16 -29.54 -14.43
CA ALA A 54 3.84 -29.19 -13.93
C ALA A 54 3.83 -27.74 -13.40
N GLY A 55 4.82 -27.33 -12.61
CA GLY A 55 4.96 -25.96 -12.12
C GLY A 55 5.14 -24.94 -13.25
N TYR A 56 5.91 -25.29 -14.27
CA TYR A 56 6.09 -24.46 -15.45
C TYR A 56 4.79 -24.32 -16.27
N LEU A 57 4.07 -25.42 -16.51
CA LEU A 57 2.78 -25.39 -17.22
C LEU A 57 1.72 -24.60 -16.48
N LEU A 58 1.65 -24.73 -15.15
CA LEU A 58 0.76 -23.91 -14.32
C LEU A 58 1.11 -22.43 -14.39
N ALA A 59 2.39 -22.09 -14.45
CA ALA A 59 2.82 -20.70 -14.61
C ALA A 59 2.52 -20.13 -16.00
N LEU A 60 2.56 -20.94 -17.06
CA LEU A 60 2.16 -20.53 -18.41
C LEU A 60 0.64 -20.30 -18.51
N GLY A 61 -0.16 -21.10 -17.80
CA GLY A 61 -1.63 -20.92 -17.70
C GLY A 61 -2.06 -19.69 -16.90
N GLY A 62 -1.17 -19.11 -16.10
CA GLY A 62 -1.39 -17.84 -15.38
C GLY A 62 -1.46 -16.69 -16.38
N GLY A 63 -2.68 -16.10 -16.56
CA GLY A 63 -2.91 -14.98 -17.48
C GLY A 63 -1.99 -13.78 -17.18
N GLN A 64 -1.81 -12.90 -18.18
CA GLN A 64 -1.03 -11.67 -18.01
C GLN A 64 -1.66 -10.79 -16.93
N VAL A 65 -0.87 -10.41 -15.93
CA VAL A 65 -1.31 -9.50 -14.87
C VAL A 65 -0.69 -8.13 -15.12
N TYR A 66 -1.53 -7.12 -15.07
CA TYR A 66 -1.15 -5.73 -15.16
C TYR A 66 -1.26 -5.07 -13.79
N ARG A 67 -0.32 -4.19 -13.50
CA ARG A 67 -0.28 -3.37 -12.29
C ARG A 67 -0.44 -1.92 -12.68
N ALA A 68 -1.43 -1.24 -12.09
CA ALA A 68 -1.60 0.20 -12.22
C ALA A 68 -1.35 0.83 -10.84
N THR A 69 -0.40 1.78 -10.77
CA THR A 69 -0.02 2.44 -9.52
C THR A 69 -0.20 3.93 -9.66
N ALA A 70 -1.06 4.52 -8.82
CA ALA A 70 -1.21 5.96 -8.68
C ALA A 70 -0.39 6.44 -7.48
N LEU A 71 0.35 7.55 -7.63
CA LEU A 71 1.07 8.22 -6.55
C LEU A 71 0.34 9.49 -6.18
N MET A 72 0.10 9.69 -4.88
CA MET A 72 -0.56 10.86 -4.35
C MET A 72 0.13 11.40 -3.11
N VAL A 73 -0.01 12.71 -2.89
CA VAL A 73 0.34 13.37 -1.64
C VAL A 73 -0.93 13.61 -0.83
N LEU A 74 -0.88 13.32 0.47
CA LEU A 74 -1.99 13.63 1.36
C LEU A 74 -1.94 15.09 1.79
N ALA A 75 -3.12 15.65 2.04
CA ALA A 75 -3.25 17.01 2.55
C ALA A 75 -2.51 17.19 3.88
N GLN A 76 -1.87 18.35 4.04
CA GLN A 76 -1.31 18.80 5.33
C GLN A 76 -1.88 20.18 5.67
N PRO A 77 -3.07 20.26 6.27
CA PRO A 77 -3.66 21.53 6.63
C PRO A 77 -2.83 22.22 7.73
N PHE A 78 -2.56 23.51 7.55
CA PHE A 78 -1.92 24.37 8.55
C PHE A 78 -2.95 25.28 9.21
N SER A 79 -2.64 25.74 10.43
CA SER A 79 -3.44 26.75 11.10
C SER A 79 -3.48 28.07 10.29
N PRO A 80 -4.55 28.89 10.39
CA PRO A 80 -4.74 30.09 9.57
C PRO A 80 -3.61 31.11 9.62
N GLY A 81 -2.88 31.18 10.74
CA GLY A 81 -1.77 32.13 10.94
C GLY A 81 -0.40 31.61 10.53
N GLY A 82 -0.32 30.45 9.87
CA GLY A 82 0.94 29.71 9.73
C GLY A 82 1.33 29.04 11.06
N GLY A 83 2.13 28.04 11.06
CA GLY A 83 2.57 27.37 12.29
C GLY A 83 2.38 25.85 12.22
N SER A 84 1.99 25.23 13.30
CA SER A 84 1.89 23.78 13.40
C SER A 84 0.84 23.19 12.45
N PRO A 85 1.14 22.04 11.81
CA PRO A 85 0.16 21.31 11.00
C PRO A 85 -1.04 20.91 11.87
N VAL A 86 -2.25 21.07 11.34
CA VAL A 86 -3.46 20.56 11.96
C VAL A 86 -3.50 19.05 11.70
N LEU A 87 -3.36 18.25 12.78
CA LEU A 87 -3.45 16.79 12.68
C LEU A 87 -4.91 16.42 12.40
N ALA A 88 -5.23 16.16 11.15
CA ALA A 88 -6.52 15.63 10.76
C ALA A 88 -6.42 14.10 10.60
N PHE A 89 -7.42 13.37 11.11
CA PHE A 89 -7.50 11.91 10.96
C PHE A 89 -7.39 11.48 9.50
N LEU A 90 -7.99 12.25 8.60
CA LEU A 90 -8.03 11.96 7.15
C LEU A 90 -6.68 12.17 6.44
N THR A 91 -5.70 12.79 7.08
CA THR A 91 -4.34 12.95 6.54
C THR A 91 -3.40 11.80 6.92
N ASN A 92 -3.91 10.84 7.72
CA ASN A 92 -3.17 9.66 8.10
C ASN A 92 -3.17 8.63 6.95
N PRO A 93 -2.03 8.06 6.55
CA PRO A 93 -1.96 7.00 5.55
C PRO A 93 -2.83 5.78 5.85
N ARG A 94 -3.07 5.45 7.12
CA ARG A 94 -3.99 4.37 7.51
C ARG A 94 -5.44 4.68 7.15
N ALA A 95 -5.87 5.93 7.28
CA ALA A 95 -7.21 6.35 6.88
C ALA A 95 -7.43 6.18 5.36
N VAL A 96 -6.38 6.34 4.55
CA VAL A 96 -6.45 6.09 3.10
C VAL A 96 -6.80 4.65 2.81
N SER A 97 -6.19 3.70 3.52
CA SER A 97 -6.52 2.28 3.39
C SER A 97 -7.99 2.00 3.71
N GLU A 98 -8.51 2.59 4.78
CA GLU A 98 -9.93 2.45 5.15
C GLU A 98 -10.87 3.09 4.10
N ILE A 99 -10.52 4.26 3.59
CA ILE A 99 -11.29 4.93 2.53
C ILE A 99 -11.36 4.07 1.28
N ILE A 100 -10.23 3.50 0.84
CA ILE A 100 -10.15 2.67 -0.37
C ILE A 100 -10.93 1.37 -0.21
N ASN A 101 -10.85 0.73 0.95
CA ASN A 101 -11.55 -0.50 1.24
C ASN A 101 -13.04 -0.28 1.55
N SER A 102 -13.49 0.98 1.65
CA SER A 102 -14.90 1.28 1.84
C SER A 102 -15.73 0.81 0.64
N GLU A 103 -16.90 0.25 0.91
CA GLU A 103 -17.83 -0.25 -0.11
C GLU A 103 -18.18 0.84 -1.14
N ALA A 104 -18.34 2.08 -0.69
CA ALA A 104 -18.66 3.21 -1.56
C ALA A 104 -17.52 3.53 -2.55
N ALA A 105 -16.25 3.46 -2.12
CA ALA A 105 -15.10 3.69 -2.99
C ALA A 105 -14.93 2.56 -3.99
N LEU A 106 -15.04 1.32 -3.52
CA LEU A 106 -14.94 0.14 -4.38
C LEU A 106 -16.05 0.09 -5.43
N ARG A 107 -17.31 0.42 -5.08
CA ARG A 107 -18.41 0.52 -6.05
C ARG A 107 -18.18 1.61 -7.09
N GLN A 108 -17.67 2.78 -6.69
CA GLN A 108 -17.35 3.85 -7.64
C GLN A 108 -16.25 3.43 -8.62
N ALA A 109 -15.21 2.74 -8.12
CA ALA A 109 -14.14 2.20 -8.96
C ALA A 109 -14.64 1.09 -9.88
N ALA A 110 -15.45 0.16 -9.36
CA ALA A 110 -16.08 -0.93 -10.10
C ALA A 110 -16.94 -0.42 -11.27
N ASN A 111 -17.79 0.57 -11.01
CA ASN A 111 -18.65 1.18 -12.03
C ASN A 111 -17.83 1.83 -13.15
N SER A 112 -16.71 2.48 -12.81
CA SER A 112 -15.84 3.16 -13.78
C SER A 112 -15.01 2.19 -14.60
N SER A 113 -14.53 1.10 -13.99
CA SER A 113 -13.58 0.16 -14.59
C SER A 113 -14.24 -1.10 -15.16
N LYS A 114 -15.50 -1.35 -14.81
CA LYS A 114 -16.21 -2.60 -15.13
C LYS A 114 -15.50 -3.84 -14.55
N ILE A 115 -14.88 -3.70 -13.40
CA ILE A 115 -14.30 -4.78 -12.60
C ILE A 115 -15.27 -5.09 -11.46
N PRO A 116 -15.60 -6.35 -11.15
CA PRO A 116 -16.43 -6.70 -10.00
C PRO A 116 -15.82 -6.19 -8.68
N VAL A 117 -16.65 -5.76 -7.75
CA VAL A 117 -16.22 -5.20 -6.46
C VAL A 117 -15.35 -6.18 -5.67
N ASP A 118 -15.72 -7.46 -5.67
CA ASP A 118 -14.97 -8.49 -4.94
C ASP A 118 -13.57 -8.72 -5.51
N ALA A 119 -13.45 -8.66 -6.85
CA ALA A 119 -12.16 -8.73 -7.52
C ALA A 119 -11.29 -7.49 -7.24
N LEU A 120 -11.89 -6.30 -7.12
CA LEU A 120 -11.17 -5.10 -6.71
C LEU A 120 -10.70 -5.21 -5.26
N ARG A 121 -11.56 -5.66 -4.35
CA ARG A 121 -11.25 -5.79 -2.92
C ARG A 121 -10.02 -6.67 -2.67
N SER A 122 -9.88 -7.76 -3.42
CA SER A 122 -8.73 -8.68 -3.29
C SER A 122 -7.47 -8.19 -3.99
N ASN A 123 -7.57 -7.27 -4.96
CA ASN A 123 -6.48 -6.86 -5.84
C ASN A 123 -6.05 -5.39 -5.68
N VAL A 124 -6.60 -4.69 -4.69
CA VAL A 124 -6.20 -3.32 -4.34
C VAL A 124 -5.28 -3.35 -3.13
N SER A 125 -4.20 -2.59 -3.21
CA SER A 125 -3.27 -2.40 -2.11
C SER A 125 -2.80 -0.95 -2.02
N THR A 126 -2.45 -0.52 -0.81
CA THR A 126 -1.90 0.80 -0.51
C THR A 126 -0.55 0.66 0.17
N ALA A 127 0.36 1.55 -0.15
CA ALA A 127 1.65 1.63 0.52
C ALA A 127 2.05 3.10 0.74
N THR A 128 2.71 3.38 1.86
CA THR A 128 3.34 4.68 2.12
C THR A 128 4.74 4.69 1.53
N VAL A 129 5.07 5.74 0.78
CA VAL A 129 6.40 5.95 0.24
C VAL A 129 7.22 6.72 1.27
N GLY A 130 8.42 6.23 1.59
CA GLY A 130 9.31 6.87 2.55
C GLY A 130 9.23 6.35 3.99
N ALA A 131 8.35 5.39 4.30
CA ALA A 131 8.26 4.75 5.62
C ALA A 131 9.15 3.48 5.74
N SER A 132 10.29 3.45 5.06
CA SER A 132 11.20 2.29 5.13
C SER A 132 12.15 2.44 6.31
N GLY A 133 11.71 2.00 7.49
CA GLY A 133 12.52 1.90 8.71
C GLY A 133 11.68 2.04 9.97
N ALA A 134 11.85 1.11 10.92
CA ALA A 134 11.26 1.24 12.26
C ALA A 134 11.86 2.49 12.93
N GLY A 135 11.07 3.56 13.06
CA GLY A 135 11.48 4.81 13.70
C GLY A 135 11.73 6.00 12.75
N ALA A 136 11.63 5.85 11.43
CA ALA A 136 11.72 6.99 10.51
C ALA A 136 10.52 7.93 10.71
N ARG A 137 10.77 9.09 11.36
CA ARG A 137 9.82 10.21 11.32
C ARG A 137 9.74 10.69 9.87
N VAL A 138 8.59 10.53 9.24
CA VAL A 138 8.33 11.11 7.93
C VAL A 138 8.32 12.63 8.09
N VAL A 139 9.45 13.27 7.82
CA VAL A 139 9.56 14.73 7.77
C VAL A 139 9.14 15.12 6.36
N GLY A 140 7.88 15.45 6.17
CA GLY A 140 7.32 15.86 4.88
C GLY A 140 5.89 15.39 4.69
N ALA A 141 5.27 15.83 3.60
CA ALA A 141 3.92 15.39 3.24
C ALA A 141 3.90 13.88 2.97
N PRO A 142 3.00 13.11 3.61
CA PRO A 142 2.95 11.67 3.43
C PRO A 142 2.54 11.32 2.00
N LEU A 143 3.43 10.62 1.30
CA LEU A 143 3.18 10.08 -0.01
C LEU A 143 2.53 8.69 0.11
N VAL A 144 1.47 8.46 -0.64
CA VAL A 144 0.77 7.19 -0.67
C VAL A 144 0.66 6.70 -2.11
N THR A 145 0.92 5.42 -2.31
CA THR A 145 0.66 4.73 -3.56
C THR A 145 -0.59 3.87 -3.46
N ILE A 146 -1.42 3.91 -4.49
CA ILE A 146 -2.57 3.03 -4.67
C ILE A 146 -2.26 2.12 -5.83
N THR A 147 -2.20 0.83 -5.59
CA THR A 147 -1.91 -0.18 -6.60
C THR A 147 -3.12 -1.07 -6.84
N VAL A 148 -3.48 -1.25 -8.10
CA VAL A 148 -4.52 -2.18 -8.54
C VAL A 148 -3.91 -3.22 -9.47
N LEU A 149 -4.23 -4.49 -9.24
CA LEU A 149 -3.82 -5.61 -10.10
C LEU A 149 -5.02 -6.14 -10.87
N GLY A 150 -4.77 -6.68 -12.08
CA GLY A 150 -5.82 -7.32 -12.88
C GLY A 150 -5.35 -7.74 -14.26
N SER A 151 -6.22 -8.41 -15.01
CA SER A 151 -5.89 -9.00 -16.33
C SER A 151 -5.99 -8.00 -17.51
N GLN A 152 -6.69 -6.88 -17.34
CA GLN A 152 -6.93 -5.91 -18.41
C GLN A 152 -6.33 -4.55 -18.07
N PRO A 153 -5.33 -4.04 -18.85
CA PRO A 153 -4.57 -2.84 -18.51
C PRO A 153 -5.46 -1.60 -18.35
N ARG A 154 -6.35 -1.35 -19.29
CA ARG A 154 -7.26 -0.20 -19.24
C ARG A 154 -8.17 -0.19 -18.02
N LYS A 155 -8.68 -1.36 -17.63
CA LYS A 155 -9.59 -1.47 -16.49
C LYS A 155 -8.87 -1.19 -15.17
N VAL A 156 -7.66 -1.75 -14.98
CA VAL A 156 -6.89 -1.52 -13.74
C VAL A 156 -6.44 -0.07 -13.63
N GLU A 157 -6.09 0.57 -14.75
CA GLU A 157 -5.75 1.98 -14.81
C GLU A 157 -6.94 2.87 -14.41
N LEU A 158 -8.12 2.63 -14.98
CA LEU A 158 -9.35 3.35 -14.64
C LEU A 158 -9.73 3.16 -13.17
N ALA A 159 -9.61 1.93 -12.64
CA ALA A 159 -9.90 1.63 -11.24
C ALA A 159 -8.96 2.39 -10.31
N ALA A 160 -7.64 2.30 -10.52
CA ALA A 160 -6.64 2.98 -9.70
C ALA A 160 -6.80 4.50 -9.72
N ASN A 161 -7.02 5.09 -10.91
CA ASN A 161 -7.25 6.52 -11.05
C ASN A 161 -8.57 6.97 -10.41
N ARG A 162 -9.62 6.13 -10.44
CA ARG A 162 -10.89 6.45 -9.75
C ARG A 162 -10.72 6.39 -8.24
N LEU A 163 -10.07 5.36 -7.71
CA LEU A 163 -9.77 5.26 -6.29
C LEU A 163 -8.94 6.44 -5.80
N ALA A 164 -7.88 6.82 -6.53
CA ALA A 164 -7.07 7.99 -6.19
C ALA A 164 -7.93 9.27 -6.11
N ARG A 165 -8.83 9.50 -7.06
CA ARG A 165 -9.75 10.64 -7.02
C ARG A 165 -10.72 10.59 -5.84
N VAL A 166 -11.23 9.41 -5.48
CA VAL A 166 -12.09 9.24 -4.30
C VAL A 166 -11.32 9.57 -3.02
N VAL A 167 -10.07 9.12 -2.91
CA VAL A 167 -9.23 9.44 -1.75
C VAL A 167 -8.98 10.95 -1.68
N VAL A 168 -8.55 11.59 -2.78
CA VAL A 168 -8.35 13.05 -2.81
C VAL A 168 -9.61 13.79 -2.36
N ALA A 169 -10.77 13.42 -2.89
CA ALA A 169 -12.04 14.07 -2.53
C ALA A 169 -12.42 13.88 -1.06
N ARG A 170 -12.04 12.76 -0.43
CA ARG A 170 -12.37 12.48 0.97
C ARG A 170 -11.30 12.94 1.97
N THR A 171 -10.05 13.05 1.54
CA THR A 171 -8.95 13.51 2.39
C THR A 171 -8.78 15.03 2.36
N THR A 172 -9.26 15.71 1.31
CA THR A 172 -9.36 17.16 1.30
C THR A 172 -10.46 17.55 2.31
N THR A 173 -10.05 18.14 3.43
CA THR A 173 -10.97 18.48 4.51
C THR A 173 -11.83 19.68 4.12
N GLU A 174 -13.06 19.74 4.61
CA GLU A 174 -13.96 20.91 4.45
C GLU A 174 -13.30 22.21 4.95
N TYR A 175 -12.42 22.09 5.95
CA TYR A 175 -11.62 23.20 6.45
C TYR A 175 -10.74 23.82 5.35
N VAL A 176 -10.00 23.00 4.58
CA VAL A 176 -9.13 23.50 3.50
C VAL A 176 -9.94 24.10 2.37
N GLU A 177 -11.05 23.50 1.97
CA GLU A 177 -11.94 24.04 0.94
C GLU A 177 -12.57 25.37 1.38
N THR A 178 -12.98 25.49 2.64
CA THR A 178 -13.50 26.74 3.19
C THR A 178 -12.43 27.82 3.25
N LYS A 179 -11.21 27.48 3.67
CA LYS A 179 -10.05 28.39 3.69
C LYS A 179 -9.73 28.92 2.29
N ILE A 180 -9.67 28.04 1.29
CA ILE A 180 -9.44 28.43 -0.12
C ILE A 180 -10.56 29.37 -0.60
N ARG A 181 -11.81 29.05 -0.30
CA ARG A 181 -12.96 29.87 -0.68
C ARG A 181 -12.88 31.26 -0.02
N THR A 182 -12.53 31.33 1.25
CA THR A 182 -12.37 32.59 1.98
C THR A 182 -11.25 33.43 1.38
N PHE A 183 -10.11 32.85 1.06
CA PHE A 183 -9.02 33.59 0.40
C PHE A 183 -9.41 34.11 -1.01
N LYS A 184 -10.14 33.32 -1.78
CA LYS A 184 -10.66 33.78 -3.08
C LYS A 184 -11.64 34.94 -2.94
N GLN A 185 -12.50 34.91 -1.93
CA GLN A 185 -13.42 36.02 -1.64
C GLN A 185 -12.66 37.27 -1.18
N GLN A 186 -11.66 37.14 -0.31
CA GLN A 186 -10.83 38.25 0.12
C GLN A 186 -10.04 38.85 -1.05
N LEU A 187 -9.51 38.00 -1.94
CA LEU A 187 -8.81 38.45 -3.13
C LEU A 187 -9.72 39.26 -4.06
N ALA A 188 -10.93 38.77 -4.30
CA ALA A 188 -11.93 39.46 -5.12
C ALA A 188 -12.30 40.82 -4.50
N SER A 189 -12.52 40.87 -3.19
CA SER A 189 -12.82 42.12 -2.45
C SER A 189 -11.65 43.12 -2.51
N ALA A 190 -10.40 42.65 -2.34
CA ALA A 190 -9.23 43.50 -2.47
C ALA A 190 -9.10 44.08 -3.89
N GLN A 191 -9.37 43.25 -4.90
CA GLN A 191 -9.35 43.68 -6.30
C GLN A 191 -10.43 44.77 -6.57
N GLU A 192 -11.66 44.56 -6.10
CA GLU A 192 -12.75 45.54 -6.23
C GLU A 192 -12.41 46.88 -5.58
N GLN A 193 -11.80 46.82 -4.40
CA GLN A 193 -11.33 48.04 -3.72
C GLN A 193 -10.21 48.74 -4.51
N LEU A 194 -9.25 48.00 -5.09
CA LEU A 194 -8.23 48.59 -5.95
C LEU A 194 -8.85 49.24 -7.17
N ASP A 195 -9.78 48.53 -7.84
CA ASP A 195 -10.45 49.06 -9.04
C ASP A 195 -11.27 50.34 -8.74
N SER A 196 -11.83 50.44 -7.53
CA SER A 196 -12.52 51.65 -7.08
C SER A 196 -11.61 52.85 -6.76
N LEU A 197 -10.34 52.59 -6.44
CA LEU A 197 -9.35 53.62 -6.13
C LEU A 197 -8.79 54.27 -7.41
N VAL A 198 -8.67 53.53 -8.51
CA VAL A 198 -8.10 54.05 -9.77
C VAL A 198 -8.79 55.31 -10.25
N PRO A 199 -10.13 55.37 -10.41
CA PRO A 199 -10.80 56.57 -10.87
C PRO A 199 -10.67 57.73 -9.86
N ARG A 200 -10.62 57.46 -8.55
CA ARG A 200 -10.45 58.49 -7.53
C ARG A 200 -9.07 59.14 -7.62
N ILE A 201 -8.02 58.32 -7.77
CA ILE A 201 -6.63 58.78 -7.93
C ILE A 201 -6.54 59.63 -9.22
N THR A 202 -7.08 59.13 -10.33
CA THR A 202 -7.09 59.87 -11.58
C THR A 202 -7.84 61.23 -11.48
N ALA A 203 -8.99 61.24 -10.79
CA ALA A 203 -9.74 62.47 -10.58
C ALA A 203 -8.94 63.50 -9.75
N LEU A 204 -8.22 63.03 -8.68
CA LEU A 204 -7.36 63.90 -7.88
C LEU A 204 -6.17 64.43 -8.68
N GLU A 205 -5.56 63.60 -9.51
CA GLU A 205 -4.44 64.02 -10.38
C GLU A 205 -4.89 65.08 -11.40
N VAL A 206 -6.07 64.91 -11.98
CA VAL A 206 -6.65 65.89 -12.89
C VAL A 206 -6.97 67.19 -12.14
N ALA A 207 -7.55 67.13 -10.94
CA ALA A 207 -7.86 68.30 -10.13
C ALA A 207 -6.62 69.11 -9.75
N ILE A 208 -5.53 68.45 -9.38
CA ILE A 208 -4.26 69.11 -9.03
C ILE A 208 -3.63 69.86 -10.24
N ARG A 209 -3.90 69.43 -11.45
CA ARG A 209 -3.33 70.04 -12.68
C ARG A 209 -4.13 71.28 -13.15
N GLN A 210 -5.16 71.70 -12.45
CA GLN A 210 -5.94 72.91 -12.82
C GLN A 210 -5.10 74.19 -12.62
N PRO A 211 -5.07 75.12 -13.56
CA PRO A 211 -4.14 76.26 -13.52
C PRO A 211 -4.51 77.35 -12.48
N ASN A 212 -5.73 77.35 -11.93
CA ASN A 212 -6.22 78.39 -11.01
C ASN A 212 -6.47 77.83 -9.60
N LEU A 213 -5.69 76.91 -9.16
CA LEU A 213 -5.85 76.26 -7.84
C LEU A 213 -5.28 77.17 -6.74
N GLU A 214 -6.00 77.40 -5.69
CA GLU A 214 -5.48 78.10 -4.52
C GLU A 214 -4.44 77.23 -3.77
N PRO A 215 -3.36 77.86 -3.17
CA PRO A 215 -2.30 77.07 -2.52
C PRO A 215 -2.80 76.12 -1.41
N LEU A 216 -3.84 76.50 -0.68
CA LEU A 216 -4.43 75.69 0.35
C LEU A 216 -5.22 74.50 -0.22
N GLU A 217 -5.96 74.72 -1.31
CA GLU A 217 -6.68 73.65 -2.00
C GLU A 217 -5.68 72.62 -2.61
N ALA A 218 -4.61 73.15 -3.21
CA ALA A 218 -3.56 72.31 -3.75
C ALA A 218 -2.94 71.40 -2.65
N LEU A 219 -2.69 71.93 -1.44
CA LEU A 219 -2.16 71.13 -0.32
C LEU A 219 -3.13 70.06 0.11
N VAL A 220 -4.43 70.35 0.17
CA VAL A 220 -5.48 69.36 0.54
C VAL A 220 -5.59 68.26 -0.50
N LEU A 221 -5.56 68.59 -1.78
CA LEU A 221 -5.63 67.62 -2.87
C LEU A 221 -4.38 66.72 -2.90
N ILE A 222 -3.19 67.29 -2.70
CA ILE A 222 -1.95 66.53 -2.64
C ILE A 222 -1.96 65.56 -1.43
N SER A 223 -2.39 66.01 -0.28
CA SER A 223 -2.49 65.12 0.90
C SER A 223 -3.54 64.03 0.71
N SER A 224 -4.66 64.34 0.01
CA SER A 224 -5.68 63.35 -0.37
C SER A 224 -5.14 62.33 -1.39
N LEU A 225 -4.35 62.78 -2.34
CA LEU A 225 -3.71 61.88 -3.34
C LEU A 225 -2.72 60.95 -2.64
N ASP A 226 -1.87 61.47 -1.75
CA ASP A 226 -0.91 60.68 -0.99
C ASP A 226 -1.61 59.59 -0.16
N ASN A 227 -2.70 59.97 0.54
CA ASN A 227 -3.52 58.99 1.26
C ASN A 227 -4.10 57.90 0.39
N GLN A 228 -4.58 58.22 -0.82
CA GLN A 228 -5.12 57.22 -1.75
C GLN A 228 -4.00 56.31 -2.31
N GLN A 229 -2.83 56.88 -2.61
CA GLN A 229 -1.67 56.10 -3.05
C GLN A 229 -1.15 55.17 -1.98
N GLN A 230 -1.07 55.65 -0.71
CA GLN A 230 -0.72 54.79 0.44
C GLN A 230 -1.73 53.66 0.65
N ARG A 231 -3.03 53.95 0.56
CA ARG A 231 -4.09 52.95 0.62
C ARG A 231 -3.97 51.89 -0.51
N ARG A 232 -3.68 52.36 -1.74
CA ARG A 232 -3.39 51.45 -2.87
C ARG A 232 -2.21 50.54 -2.57
N GLY A 233 -1.10 51.06 -2.04
CA GLY A 233 0.05 50.29 -1.61
C GLY A 233 -0.28 49.22 -0.58
N GLN A 234 -1.09 49.58 0.44
CA GLN A 234 -1.57 48.63 1.45
C GLN A 234 -2.41 47.51 0.86
N LEU A 235 -3.35 47.83 -0.06
CA LEU A 235 -4.18 46.83 -0.73
C LEU A 235 -3.37 45.91 -1.64
N LEU A 236 -2.37 46.40 -2.36
CA LEU A 236 -1.48 45.58 -3.16
C LEU A 236 -0.66 44.60 -2.31
N ASN A 237 -0.14 45.06 -1.15
CA ASN A 237 0.54 44.21 -0.21
C ASN A 237 -0.40 43.13 0.39
N LEU A 238 -1.62 43.51 0.72
CA LEU A 238 -2.64 42.57 1.20
C LEU A 238 -2.96 41.52 0.13
N GLN A 239 -3.17 41.96 -1.14
CA GLN A 239 -3.42 41.09 -2.27
C GLN A 239 -2.28 40.08 -2.46
N ALA A 240 -1.01 40.53 -2.43
CA ALA A 240 0.15 39.64 -2.54
C ALA A 240 0.21 38.62 -1.40
N GLY A 241 -0.06 39.04 -0.16
CA GLY A 241 -0.13 38.14 0.99
C GLY A 241 -1.23 37.09 0.88
N ILE A 242 -2.44 37.48 0.44
CA ILE A 242 -3.55 36.54 0.20
C ILE A 242 -3.20 35.56 -0.93
N GLN A 243 -2.61 36.03 -2.02
CA GLN A 243 -2.17 35.15 -3.12
C GLN A 243 -1.17 34.10 -2.67
N GLN A 244 -0.20 34.49 -1.86
CA GLN A 244 0.78 33.56 -1.29
C GLN A 244 0.12 32.51 -0.40
N GLN A 245 -0.80 32.91 0.48
CA GLN A 245 -1.54 31.98 1.34
C GLN A 245 -2.46 31.06 0.54
N LEU A 246 -3.11 31.58 -0.49
CA LEU A 246 -3.94 30.78 -1.39
C LEU A 246 -3.11 29.74 -2.14
N ALA A 247 -1.94 30.11 -2.66
CA ALA A 247 -1.03 29.19 -3.33
C ALA A 247 -0.56 28.07 -2.39
N LEU A 248 -0.25 28.38 -1.12
CA LEU A 248 0.10 27.38 -0.11
C LEU A 248 -1.09 26.45 0.18
N ALA A 249 -2.29 26.99 0.34
CA ALA A 249 -3.49 26.20 0.59
C ALA A 249 -3.81 25.25 -0.57
N GLU A 250 -3.67 25.70 -1.81
CA GLU A 250 -3.94 24.90 -3.00
C GLU A 250 -2.85 23.87 -3.31
N SER A 251 -1.57 24.19 -3.07
CA SER A 251 -0.43 23.32 -3.44
C SER A 251 0.04 22.38 -2.34
N VAL A 252 -0.08 22.78 -1.07
CA VAL A 252 0.46 22.03 0.07
C VAL A 252 -0.64 21.44 0.96
N GLU A 253 -1.67 22.22 1.23
CA GLU A 253 -2.72 21.81 2.16
C GLU A 253 -3.80 20.94 1.51
N ARG A 254 -3.85 20.86 0.20
CA ARG A 254 -4.79 20.03 -0.57
C ARG A 254 -4.16 18.72 -0.98
N ALA A 255 -4.89 17.61 -0.83
CA ALA A 255 -4.45 16.33 -1.38
C ALA A 255 -4.41 16.39 -2.91
N GLN A 256 -3.35 15.85 -3.51
CA GLN A 256 -3.15 15.87 -4.97
C GLN A 256 -2.64 14.54 -5.50
N ILE A 257 -3.05 14.20 -6.72
CA ILE A 257 -2.47 13.09 -7.47
C ILE A 257 -1.22 13.62 -8.18
N ILE A 258 -0.04 13.17 -7.73
CA ILE A 258 1.24 13.56 -8.34
C ILE A 258 1.43 12.81 -9.66
N GLN A 259 1.15 11.50 -9.63
CA GLN A 259 1.28 10.65 -10.79
C GLN A 259 0.02 9.81 -10.97
N PRO A 260 -0.71 10.02 -12.07
CA PRO A 260 -1.84 9.17 -12.39
C PRO A 260 -1.37 7.75 -12.67
N ALA A 261 -2.24 6.79 -12.39
CA ALA A 261 -1.94 5.39 -12.62
C ALA A 261 -1.82 5.11 -14.11
N VAL A 262 -0.74 4.43 -14.47
CA VAL A 262 -0.52 3.85 -15.80
C VAL A 262 -0.34 2.35 -15.61
N ALA A 263 -1.00 1.56 -16.45
CA ALA A 263 -0.93 0.11 -16.35
C ALA A 263 0.39 -0.41 -16.94
N ALA A 264 1.21 -1.04 -16.12
CA ALA A 264 2.42 -1.74 -16.53
C ALA A 264 2.20 -3.26 -16.43
N LYS A 265 2.76 -3.99 -17.38
CA LYS A 265 2.76 -5.46 -17.34
C LYS A 265 3.63 -5.92 -16.17
N THR A 266 3.06 -6.76 -15.31
CA THR A 266 3.81 -7.40 -14.23
C THR A 266 3.67 -8.90 -14.36
N THR A 267 4.76 -9.63 -14.17
CA THR A 267 4.71 -11.08 -14.05
C THR A 267 4.34 -11.41 -12.62
N ALA A 268 3.10 -11.85 -12.39
CA ALA A 268 2.61 -12.24 -11.06
C ALA A 268 3.43 -13.38 -10.43
N GLN A 269 3.97 -14.26 -11.27
CA GLN A 269 4.93 -15.31 -10.91
C GLN A 269 6.01 -15.41 -11.98
N SER A 270 7.27 -15.34 -11.57
CA SER A 270 8.37 -15.73 -12.44
C SER A 270 8.19 -17.21 -12.77
N THR A 271 8.11 -17.55 -14.06
CA THR A 271 8.05 -18.95 -14.52
C THR A 271 9.17 -19.81 -13.94
N ARG A 272 10.34 -19.19 -13.68
CA ARG A 272 11.47 -19.84 -12.99
C ARG A 272 11.14 -20.20 -11.54
N ASN A 273 10.53 -19.29 -10.78
CA ASN A 273 10.15 -19.57 -9.40
C ASN A 273 9.05 -20.62 -9.31
N ALA A 274 8.08 -20.60 -10.21
CA ALA A 274 7.02 -21.61 -10.26
C ALA A 274 7.58 -23.00 -10.61
N ALA A 275 8.52 -23.09 -11.55
CA ALA A 275 9.22 -24.34 -11.87
C ALA A 275 10.06 -24.85 -10.68
N LEU A 276 10.75 -23.97 -9.96
CA LEU A 276 11.52 -24.34 -8.75
C LEU A 276 10.60 -24.86 -7.63
N VAL A 277 9.50 -24.17 -7.35
CA VAL A 277 8.50 -24.62 -6.35
C VAL A 277 7.88 -25.95 -6.78
N GLY A 278 7.53 -26.10 -8.07
CA GLY A 278 7.02 -27.33 -8.62
C GLY A 278 8.04 -28.49 -8.49
N ALA A 279 9.33 -28.24 -8.79
CA ALA A 279 10.40 -29.21 -8.61
C ALA A 279 10.56 -29.66 -7.15
N LEU A 280 10.48 -28.72 -6.21
CA LEU A 280 10.59 -29.00 -4.77
C LEU A 280 9.40 -29.84 -4.27
N VAL A 281 8.19 -29.51 -4.67
CA VAL A 281 6.99 -30.30 -4.36
C VAL A 281 7.08 -31.68 -4.99
N GLY A 282 7.53 -31.78 -6.27
CA GLY A 282 7.75 -33.04 -6.97
C GLY A 282 8.80 -33.91 -6.28
N LEU A 283 9.88 -33.32 -5.76
CA LEU A 283 10.91 -34.03 -4.96
C LEU A 283 10.30 -34.60 -3.68
N LEU A 284 9.53 -33.81 -2.91
CA LEU A 284 8.90 -34.29 -1.68
C LEU A 284 7.93 -35.44 -1.94
N LEU A 285 7.14 -35.36 -3.00
CA LEU A 285 6.23 -36.44 -3.38
C LEU A 285 7.00 -37.70 -3.86
N ALA A 286 8.11 -37.52 -4.56
CA ALA A 286 8.96 -38.64 -4.99
C ALA A 286 9.62 -39.33 -3.81
N VAL A 287 10.11 -38.60 -2.81
CA VAL A 287 10.65 -39.18 -1.56
C VAL A 287 9.55 -39.96 -0.83
N ALA A 288 8.37 -39.39 -0.67
CA ALA A 288 7.23 -40.06 -0.03
C ALA A 288 6.84 -41.34 -0.79
N ALA A 289 6.80 -41.30 -2.13
CA ALA A 289 6.51 -42.46 -2.97
C ALA A 289 7.61 -43.54 -2.88
N ALA A 290 8.89 -43.14 -2.82
CA ALA A 290 10.01 -44.08 -2.67
C ALA A 290 9.95 -44.83 -1.33
N LEU A 291 9.54 -44.15 -0.26
CA LEU A 291 9.36 -44.73 1.08
C LEU A 291 8.12 -45.62 1.16
N ALA A 292 7.01 -45.21 0.52
CA ALA A 292 5.76 -45.98 0.50
C ALA A 292 5.78 -47.21 -0.36
N ALA A 293 6.66 -47.28 -1.36
CA ALA A 293 6.74 -48.41 -2.28
C ALA A 293 7.32 -49.71 -1.66
N ASP A 294 8.04 -49.62 -0.53
CA ASP A 294 8.65 -50.78 0.13
C ASP A 294 7.63 -51.79 0.68
N PRO A 295 6.57 -51.42 1.42
CA PRO A 295 5.61 -52.40 1.95
C PRO A 295 4.78 -53.07 0.87
N PHE A 296 4.60 -52.45 -0.29
CA PHE A 296 3.85 -53.05 -1.42
C PHE A 296 4.64 -54.09 -2.20
N LEU A 297 5.98 -53.93 -2.35
CA LEU A 297 6.85 -54.87 -3.04
C LEU A 297 7.20 -56.07 -2.17
N ALA A 298 7.35 -55.90 -0.87
CA ALA A 298 7.54 -56.98 0.09
C ALA A 298 6.37 -57.96 0.12
N ARG A 299 5.15 -57.50 -0.07
CA ARG A 299 3.94 -58.36 -0.16
C ARG A 299 3.87 -59.20 -1.46
N ARG A 300 4.47 -58.76 -2.56
CA ARG A 300 4.47 -59.49 -3.84
C ARG A 300 5.46 -60.66 -3.87
N HIS A 301 6.57 -60.57 -3.13
CA HIS A 301 7.57 -61.66 -3.09
C HIS A 301 7.24 -62.73 -2.06
N GLY A 302 6.32 -62.50 -1.13
CA GLY A 302 5.87 -63.50 -0.14
C GLY A 302 4.67 -64.34 -0.60
N ALA A 303 4.13 -64.14 -1.82
CA ALA A 303 2.98 -64.86 -2.33
C ALA A 303 3.37 -65.95 -3.37
N THR A 304 4.67 -66.19 -3.59
CA THR A 304 5.21 -67.18 -4.54
C THR A 304 6.18 -68.16 -3.90
N ALA A 305 6.09 -68.37 -2.56
CA ALA A 305 6.81 -69.41 -1.85
C ALA A 305 5.87 -70.46 -1.22
#